data_85a8cb5f365b164b46788d798d1e488f
#
_entry.id   85a8cb5f365b164b46788d798d1e488f
#
_cell.length_a   1.000
_cell.length_b   1.000
_cell.length_c   1.000
_cell.angle_alpha   90.00
_cell.angle_beta   90.00
_cell.angle_gamma   90.00
#
_symmetry.space_group_name_H-M   'P 1'
#
loop_
_entity.id
_entity.type
_entity.pdbx_description
1 polymer ?
#
loop_
_entity_poly.entity_id
_entity_poly.type
_entity_poly.pdbx_seq_one_letter_code
_entity_poly.pdbx_strand_id
1 'polypeptide(L)'
;CGALPGAAAPVPAWTAEGLAAAGVAAEPGRVRDGTGLGLVSCVISPALIDAALAGVPGRRARKITPRLALQLSLARGLEPGTAAAVLRALAQRLREADPGYDLPAASSLSDADAFLQVQPFLRLLASLCGQVRPVPLPGVTPVFPPPGTADGDRAAIRLRPLERPGGPWRDGRWHGLRVLAKDGTVRAVADPRGTDRKGSGGQSRNAAHFGRPASTGSPAAPQARMVEVTDVWTRGAVAWAAGPCRTGETTLAAHLEPAYGPGDLDLADRGFPSSEAVVAKITAGKHFAWRVSSAWKLRRSGRPLADGTWKAAITWRGRTVKVRVIEYHMDQVFGLPPGHPLLAAPPPGLSVRVLPDDGGAACRQPDDGTIRVEVSETVTIITSLMDPAAYPARDIADLYGLRWAVELVYLEEKQILSAGQPLTAATPAGAYRMAAATVAAHQALRIAGAAIAAVIGAEPARISATALRDAATATIHAGQGATITALSAAIAIIGRDIARHPLRFVTAWRPGRHYPRFTIKKVRTRKSRHAVPAATRLHLLPLPVTASAQPNAPPAA
;
A
#
# COMPACT_ATOMS: atom_id res chain seq x y z
N CYS A 1 -0.60 -19.38 -13.93
CA CYS A 1 0.67 -18.77 -14.34
C CYS A 1 1.79 -19.67 -13.87
N GLY A 2 2.46 -20.36 -14.82
CA GLY A 2 3.62 -21.21 -14.53
C GLY A 2 4.78 -20.35 -14.02
N ALA A 3 5.44 -20.81 -12.95
CA ALA A 3 6.67 -20.23 -12.46
C ALA A 3 7.73 -20.34 -13.56
N LEU A 4 8.31 -19.24 -13.97
CA LEU A 4 9.51 -19.24 -14.80
C LEU A 4 10.71 -19.69 -13.92
N PRO A 5 11.53 -20.65 -14.40
CA PRO A 5 12.64 -21.17 -13.60
C PRO A 5 13.76 -20.14 -13.47
N GLY A 6 14.22 -19.94 -12.22
CA GLY A 6 15.58 -19.58 -11.86
C GLY A 6 16.22 -18.31 -12.43
N ALA A 7 15.49 -17.29 -12.84
CA ALA A 7 16.10 -16.01 -13.18
C ALA A 7 16.55 -15.28 -11.90
N ALA A 8 17.85 -15.02 -11.77
CA ALA A 8 18.39 -14.10 -10.77
C ALA A 8 17.54 -12.83 -10.76
N ALA A 9 17.20 -12.32 -9.57
CA ALA A 9 16.38 -11.11 -9.44
C ALA A 9 17.03 -10.00 -10.29
N PRO A 10 16.28 -9.38 -11.22
CA PRO A 10 16.87 -8.39 -12.13
C PRO A 10 17.48 -7.26 -11.30
N VAL A 11 18.72 -6.93 -11.63
CA VAL A 11 19.44 -5.79 -11.02
C VAL A 11 18.63 -4.53 -11.33
N PRO A 12 18.30 -3.68 -10.35
CA PRO A 12 17.50 -2.48 -10.60
C PRO A 12 18.12 -1.61 -11.69
N ALA A 13 17.30 -1.17 -12.64
CA ALA A 13 17.75 -0.42 -13.83
C ALA A 13 18.52 0.88 -13.51
N TRP A 14 18.46 1.36 -12.27
CA TRP A 14 19.11 2.58 -11.79
C TRP A 14 20.45 2.32 -11.04
N THR A 15 20.88 1.07 -10.86
CA THR A 15 22.27 0.78 -10.45
C THR A 15 23.19 0.89 -11.66
N ALA A 16 24.47 1.23 -11.44
CA ALA A 16 25.45 1.29 -12.52
C ALA A 16 25.51 -0.04 -13.30
N GLU A 17 25.34 -1.19 -12.63
CA GLU A 17 25.25 -2.52 -13.23
C GLU A 17 23.94 -2.73 -13.99
N GLY A 18 22.79 -2.34 -13.42
CA GLY A 18 21.49 -2.47 -14.09
C GLY A 18 21.38 -1.57 -15.31
N LEU A 19 22.01 -0.41 -15.27
CA LEU A 19 22.09 0.54 -16.38
C LEU A 19 23.05 0.07 -17.45
N ALA A 20 24.19 -0.53 -17.09
CA ALA A 20 25.11 -1.17 -18.03
C ALA A 20 24.49 -2.43 -18.67
N ALA A 21 23.82 -3.27 -17.88
CA ALA A 21 23.12 -4.46 -18.35
C ALA A 21 21.92 -4.14 -19.27
N ALA A 22 21.28 -2.97 -19.08
CA ALA A 22 20.21 -2.48 -19.95
C ALA A 22 20.70 -1.89 -21.28
N GLY A 23 22.01 -1.93 -21.56
CA GLY A 23 22.59 -1.39 -22.79
C GLY A 23 22.39 0.11 -22.94
N VAL A 24 22.22 0.85 -21.86
CA VAL A 24 22.16 2.31 -21.84
C VAL A 24 23.60 2.85 -21.90
N ALA A 25 24.34 2.42 -22.93
CA ALA A 25 25.53 3.13 -23.34
C ALA A 25 25.07 4.50 -23.88
N ALA A 26 25.71 5.54 -23.38
CA ALA A 26 25.50 6.91 -23.83
C ALA A 26 25.78 7.04 -25.34
N GLU A 27 24.77 6.80 -26.17
CA GLU A 27 24.79 7.31 -27.53
C GLU A 27 24.00 8.61 -27.58
N PRO A 28 24.65 9.74 -27.75
CA PRO A 28 23.99 11.00 -28.06
C PRO A 28 23.56 10.93 -29.53
N GLY A 29 22.30 10.65 -29.82
CA GLY A 29 21.88 10.81 -31.19
C GLY A 29 20.63 10.15 -31.70
N ARG A 30 19.86 9.39 -30.92
CA ARG A 30 18.58 8.88 -31.44
C ARG A 30 17.42 9.12 -30.47
N VAL A 31 16.93 10.34 -30.51
CA VAL A 31 15.70 10.79 -29.79
C VAL A 31 14.40 10.32 -30.48
N ARG A 32 14.42 9.29 -31.31
CA ARG A 32 13.21 8.83 -32.01
C ARG A 32 12.18 8.10 -31.13
N ASP A 33 12.56 7.71 -29.88
CA ASP A 33 11.64 7.11 -28.90
C ASP A 33 11.70 7.84 -27.53
N GLY A 34 12.14 9.06 -27.50
CA GLY A 34 12.67 9.77 -26.33
C GLY A 34 11.66 10.54 -25.49
N THR A 35 10.42 10.11 -25.38
CA THR A 35 9.55 10.62 -24.30
C THR A 35 9.95 9.96 -23.00
N GLY A 36 10.95 10.51 -22.33
CA GLY A 36 11.29 10.11 -20.98
C GLY A 36 10.14 10.41 -20.04
N LEU A 37 9.77 9.46 -19.17
CA LEU A 37 8.86 9.68 -18.05
C LEU A 37 9.59 10.32 -16.85
N GLY A 38 10.63 11.13 -17.10
CA GLY A 38 11.39 11.79 -16.05
C GLY A 38 11.86 10.82 -14.97
N LEU A 39 11.55 11.12 -13.70
CA LEU A 39 11.93 10.27 -12.56
C LEU A 39 11.44 8.82 -12.71
N VAL A 40 10.31 8.57 -13.36
CA VAL A 40 9.76 7.23 -13.56
C VAL A 40 10.58 6.42 -14.57
N SER A 41 11.20 7.08 -15.55
CA SER A 41 12.10 6.40 -16.52
C SER A 41 13.35 5.80 -15.87
N CYS A 42 13.69 6.25 -14.66
CA CYS A 42 14.74 5.67 -13.85
C CYS A 42 14.48 4.23 -13.48
N VAL A 43 13.22 3.96 -13.24
CA VAL A 43 12.75 2.67 -12.75
C VAL A 43 12.17 1.85 -13.91
N ILE A 44 11.39 2.52 -14.77
CA ILE A 44 10.77 1.89 -15.95
C ILE A 44 11.65 2.19 -17.17
N SER A 45 12.73 1.41 -17.30
CA SER A 45 13.66 1.54 -18.42
C SER A 45 13.00 1.21 -19.76
N PRO A 46 13.58 1.68 -20.89
CA PRO A 46 13.14 1.27 -22.22
C PRO A 46 13.08 -0.26 -22.39
N ALA A 47 14.04 -0.99 -21.84
CA ALA A 47 14.07 -2.45 -21.89
C ALA A 47 12.88 -3.10 -21.14
N LEU A 48 12.47 -2.55 -19.97
CA LEU A 48 11.28 -3.02 -19.27
C LEU A 48 10.01 -2.73 -20.05
N ILE A 49 9.93 -1.59 -20.74
CA ILE A 49 8.81 -1.26 -21.63
C ILE A 49 8.74 -2.27 -22.78
N ASP A 50 9.87 -2.56 -23.42
CA ASP A 50 9.92 -3.52 -24.53
C ASP A 50 9.56 -4.93 -24.07
N ALA A 51 10.06 -5.36 -22.93
CA ALA A 51 9.69 -6.65 -22.33
C ALA A 51 8.19 -6.71 -22.01
N ALA A 52 7.61 -5.62 -21.49
CA ALA A 52 6.18 -5.54 -21.22
C ALA A 52 5.34 -5.60 -22.51
N LEU A 53 5.83 -5.04 -23.60
CA LEU A 53 5.19 -5.02 -24.92
C LEU A 53 5.46 -6.29 -25.74
N ALA A 54 6.30 -7.21 -25.27
CA ALA A 54 6.59 -8.45 -25.99
C ALA A 54 5.30 -9.21 -26.32
N GLY A 55 5.13 -9.61 -27.59
CA GLY A 55 3.93 -10.29 -28.09
C GLY A 55 2.72 -9.37 -28.33
N VAL A 56 2.84 -8.05 -28.16
CA VAL A 56 1.84 -7.11 -28.68
C VAL A 56 2.02 -7.06 -30.19
N PRO A 57 0.97 -7.34 -30.99
CA PRO A 57 1.09 -7.34 -32.44
C PRO A 57 1.60 -6.00 -32.95
N GLY A 58 2.52 -6.04 -33.91
CA GLY A 58 2.97 -4.83 -34.60
C GLY A 58 1.78 -4.12 -35.24
N ARG A 59 1.64 -2.84 -35.01
CA ARG A 59 0.63 -2.01 -35.67
C ARG A 59 1.31 -1.20 -36.74
N ARG A 60 0.73 -1.13 -37.95
CA ARG A 60 1.20 -0.20 -39.00
C ARG A 60 1.45 1.18 -38.36
N ALA A 61 2.55 1.82 -38.77
CA ALA A 61 3.02 3.09 -38.22
C ALA A 61 1.88 4.11 -38.07
N ARG A 62 1.42 4.29 -36.84
CA ARG A 62 0.48 5.35 -36.44
C ARG A 62 1.23 6.33 -35.57
N LYS A 63 0.71 7.56 -35.48
CA LYS A 63 1.29 8.64 -34.65
C LYS A 63 1.49 8.25 -33.18
N ILE A 64 0.72 7.26 -32.66
CA ILE A 64 0.87 6.71 -31.30
C ILE A 64 1.33 5.25 -31.42
N THR A 65 2.58 5.02 -31.10
CA THR A 65 3.16 3.68 -31.00
C THR A 65 2.68 2.96 -29.74
N PRO A 66 2.74 1.62 -29.65
CA PRO A 66 2.44 0.88 -28.41
C PRO A 66 3.28 1.38 -27.21
N ARG A 67 4.55 1.71 -27.43
CA ARG A 67 5.46 2.26 -26.41
C ARG A 67 4.95 3.61 -25.89
N LEU A 68 4.63 4.53 -26.78
CA LEU A 68 4.09 5.84 -26.41
C LEU A 68 2.74 5.72 -25.68
N ALA A 69 1.86 4.81 -26.11
CA ALA A 69 0.58 4.57 -25.45
C ALA A 69 0.76 4.04 -24.03
N LEU A 70 1.71 3.13 -23.79
CA LEU A 70 2.03 2.63 -22.44
C LEU A 70 2.60 3.75 -21.56
N GLN A 71 3.54 4.55 -22.08
CA GLN A 71 4.11 5.70 -21.38
C GLN A 71 3.05 6.76 -21.03
N LEU A 72 2.15 7.08 -21.96
CA LEU A 72 1.02 7.98 -21.73
C LEU A 72 0.09 7.48 -20.64
N SER A 73 -0.18 6.18 -20.61
CA SER A 73 -1.03 5.59 -19.57
C SER A 73 -0.36 5.64 -18.19
N LEU A 74 0.96 5.45 -18.12
CA LEU A 74 1.73 5.61 -16.88
C LEU A 74 1.75 7.08 -16.41
N ALA A 75 1.98 8.02 -17.33
CA ALA A 75 1.95 9.45 -17.03
C ALA A 75 0.58 9.88 -16.50
N ARG A 76 -0.51 9.35 -17.06
CA ARG A 76 -1.88 9.57 -16.53
C ARG A 76 -2.09 8.99 -15.13
N GLY A 77 -1.34 7.96 -14.76
CA GLY A 77 -1.34 7.41 -13.41
C GLY A 77 -0.67 8.34 -12.39
N LEU A 78 0.18 9.26 -12.84
CA LEU A 78 0.89 10.24 -12.00
C LEU A 78 0.20 11.60 -11.94
N GLU A 79 -0.46 11.97 -13.02
CA GLU A 79 -1.03 13.30 -13.19
C GLU A 79 -2.56 13.21 -13.35
N PRO A 80 -3.31 13.71 -12.36
CA PRO A 80 -4.77 13.75 -12.45
C PRO A 80 -5.17 14.77 -13.53
N GLY A 81 -5.43 14.28 -14.72
CA GLY A 81 -5.82 15.11 -15.84
C GLY A 81 -6.51 14.34 -16.95
N THR A 82 -7.02 15.05 -17.94
CA THR A 82 -7.56 14.41 -19.13
C THR A 82 -6.40 13.81 -19.95
N ALA A 83 -6.65 12.70 -20.64
CA ALA A 83 -5.66 12.11 -21.57
C ALA A 83 -5.11 13.16 -22.55
N ALA A 84 -5.95 14.10 -22.97
CA ALA A 84 -5.57 15.21 -23.86
C ALA A 84 -4.63 16.23 -23.17
N ALA A 85 -4.76 16.49 -21.87
CA ALA A 85 -3.86 17.37 -21.14
C ALA A 85 -2.47 16.76 -20.99
N VAL A 86 -2.42 15.49 -20.56
CA VAL A 86 -1.16 14.73 -20.42
C VAL A 86 -0.47 14.58 -21.79
N LEU A 87 -1.24 14.29 -22.85
CA LEU A 87 -0.70 14.24 -24.20
C LEU A 87 -0.11 15.57 -24.65
N ARG A 88 -0.79 16.69 -24.37
CA ARG A 88 -0.26 18.03 -24.71
C ARG A 88 1.05 18.33 -24.03
N ALA A 89 1.17 18.00 -22.71
CA ALA A 89 2.40 18.17 -21.97
C ALA A 89 3.56 17.34 -22.56
N LEU A 90 3.31 16.07 -22.89
CA LEU A 90 4.30 15.21 -23.54
C LEU A 90 4.57 15.60 -25.00
N ALA A 91 3.56 16.09 -25.71
CA ALA A 91 3.68 16.46 -27.11
C ALA A 91 4.46 17.76 -27.34
N GLN A 92 4.46 18.68 -26.40
CA GLN A 92 5.36 19.83 -26.44
C GLN A 92 6.81 19.35 -26.52
N ARG A 93 7.16 18.29 -25.82
CA ARG A 93 8.47 17.64 -25.85
C ARG A 93 8.77 16.92 -27.13
N LEU A 94 7.78 16.18 -27.64
CA LEU A 94 7.91 15.53 -28.93
C LEU A 94 8.17 16.55 -30.04
N ARG A 95 7.55 17.73 -29.95
CA ARG A 95 7.79 18.84 -30.88
C ARG A 95 9.15 19.52 -30.71
N GLU A 96 9.67 19.60 -29.47
CA GLU A 96 11.04 20.09 -29.24
C GLU A 96 12.07 19.14 -29.86
N ALA A 97 11.79 17.82 -29.83
CA ALA A 97 12.64 16.80 -30.45
C ALA A 97 12.41 16.64 -31.96
N ASP A 98 11.18 16.86 -32.42
CA ASP A 98 10.75 16.82 -33.81
C ASP A 98 9.73 17.94 -34.07
N PRO A 99 10.19 19.12 -34.57
CA PRO A 99 9.30 20.25 -34.85
C PRO A 99 8.13 19.94 -35.79
N GLY A 100 8.25 18.90 -36.61
CA GLY A 100 7.19 18.39 -37.50
C GLY A 100 6.19 17.45 -36.81
N TYR A 101 6.36 17.16 -35.51
CA TYR A 101 5.46 16.24 -34.83
C TYR A 101 4.06 16.81 -34.67
N ASP A 102 3.13 16.19 -35.36
CA ASP A 102 1.70 16.50 -35.28
C ASP A 102 1.05 15.82 -34.06
N LEU A 103 0.34 16.59 -33.26
CA LEU A 103 -0.46 16.08 -32.14
C LEU A 103 -1.52 15.10 -32.66
N PRO A 104 -1.55 13.86 -32.16
CA PRO A 104 -2.64 12.96 -32.48
C PRO A 104 -3.95 13.45 -31.88
N ALA A 105 -5.06 13.19 -32.56
CA ALA A 105 -6.38 13.48 -32.03
C ALA A 105 -6.65 12.68 -30.75
N ALA A 106 -7.49 13.19 -29.85
CA ALA A 106 -7.86 12.51 -28.62
C ALA A 106 -8.50 11.13 -28.85
N SER A 107 -9.19 10.94 -29.99
CA SER A 107 -9.71 9.63 -30.43
C SER A 107 -8.59 8.61 -30.69
N SER A 108 -7.45 9.05 -31.24
CA SER A 108 -6.31 8.17 -31.51
C SER A 108 -5.68 7.62 -30.21
N LEU A 109 -5.79 8.36 -29.09
CA LEU A 109 -5.40 7.86 -27.77
C LEU A 109 -6.32 6.74 -27.29
N SER A 110 -7.63 6.93 -27.42
CA SER A 110 -8.61 5.92 -27.04
C SER A 110 -8.43 4.63 -27.84
N ASP A 111 -8.10 4.74 -29.14
CA ASP A 111 -7.82 3.61 -29.99
C ASP A 111 -6.51 2.91 -29.64
N ALA A 112 -5.45 3.67 -29.34
CA ALA A 112 -4.17 3.12 -28.92
C ALA A 112 -4.29 2.44 -27.56
N ASP A 113 -5.04 3.04 -26.67
CA ASP A 113 -5.39 2.49 -25.36
C ASP A 113 -6.18 1.18 -25.48
N ALA A 114 -7.18 1.11 -26.35
CA ALA A 114 -7.96 -0.11 -26.58
C ALA A 114 -7.08 -1.24 -27.17
N PHE A 115 -6.12 -0.87 -28.03
CA PHE A 115 -5.19 -1.82 -28.65
C PHE A 115 -4.22 -2.46 -27.66
N LEU A 116 -3.68 -1.70 -26.71
CA LEU A 116 -2.71 -2.21 -25.72
C LEU A 116 -3.25 -3.29 -24.81
N GLN A 117 -4.56 -3.30 -24.54
CA GLN A 117 -5.19 -4.17 -23.54
C GLN A 117 -4.54 -4.01 -22.15
N VAL A 118 -4.77 -4.95 -21.24
CA VAL A 118 -4.24 -4.90 -19.86
C VAL A 118 -2.91 -5.63 -19.70
N GLN A 119 -2.61 -6.60 -20.55
CA GLN A 119 -1.48 -7.52 -20.36
C GLN A 119 -0.10 -6.84 -20.28
N PRO A 120 0.25 -5.83 -21.10
CA PRO A 120 1.52 -5.12 -20.96
C PRO A 120 1.69 -4.47 -19.59
N PHE A 121 0.61 -3.92 -19.02
CA PHE A 121 0.66 -3.30 -17.68
C PHE A 121 0.82 -4.33 -16.57
N LEU A 122 0.21 -5.50 -16.70
CA LEU A 122 0.38 -6.60 -15.74
C LEU A 122 1.79 -7.18 -15.80
N ARG A 123 2.40 -7.31 -16.99
CA ARG A 123 3.80 -7.73 -17.13
C ARG A 123 4.74 -6.71 -16.52
N LEU A 124 4.54 -5.42 -16.82
CA LEU A 124 5.33 -4.34 -16.23
C LEU A 124 5.21 -4.35 -14.71
N LEU A 125 3.99 -4.44 -14.17
CA LEU A 125 3.75 -4.50 -12.74
C LEU A 125 4.43 -5.72 -12.11
N ALA A 126 4.32 -6.90 -12.72
CA ALA A 126 4.99 -8.11 -12.25
C ALA A 126 6.52 -7.94 -12.21
N SER A 127 7.09 -7.22 -13.19
CA SER A 127 8.52 -6.91 -13.23
C SER A 127 8.94 -5.90 -12.16
N LEU A 128 8.04 -5.02 -11.72
CA LEU A 128 8.30 -3.99 -10.70
C LEU A 128 8.00 -4.49 -9.28
N CYS A 129 7.08 -5.44 -9.11
CA CYS A 129 6.70 -5.97 -7.81
C CYS A 129 7.89 -6.67 -7.14
N GLY A 130 8.10 -6.36 -5.87
CA GLY A 130 9.18 -6.97 -5.06
C GLY A 130 10.57 -6.41 -5.31
N GLN A 131 10.75 -5.48 -6.26
CA GLN A 131 12.06 -4.88 -6.57
C GLN A 131 12.47 -3.76 -5.60
N VAL A 132 11.65 -3.38 -4.65
CA VAL A 132 11.95 -2.27 -3.76
C VAL A 132 13.05 -2.69 -2.77
N ARG A 133 14.29 -2.31 -3.06
CA ARG A 133 15.43 -2.45 -2.15
C ARG A 133 16.09 -1.10 -1.99
N PRO A 134 16.43 -0.67 -0.77
CA PRO A 134 17.26 0.52 -0.60
C PRO A 134 18.63 0.21 -1.20
N VAL A 135 19.05 1.04 -2.16
CA VAL A 135 20.40 0.95 -2.72
C VAL A 135 21.10 2.26 -2.43
N PRO A 136 22.23 2.23 -1.73
CA PRO A 136 23.03 3.41 -1.50
C PRO A 136 23.46 4.03 -2.84
N LEU A 137 23.29 5.33 -2.98
CA LEU A 137 23.84 6.06 -4.13
C LEU A 137 25.28 6.49 -3.79
N PRO A 138 26.29 6.10 -4.60
CA PRO A 138 27.67 6.48 -4.34
C PRO A 138 27.85 8.00 -4.35
N GLY A 139 28.58 8.52 -3.38
CA GLY A 139 29.03 9.93 -3.36
C GLY A 139 28.03 10.96 -2.87
N VAL A 140 26.89 10.56 -2.31
CA VAL A 140 25.93 11.49 -1.70
C VAL A 140 25.95 11.36 -0.19
N THR A 141 26.40 12.41 0.50
CA THR A 141 26.34 12.50 1.96
C THR A 141 25.09 13.31 2.34
N PRO A 142 24.20 12.78 3.19
CA PRO A 142 23.05 13.55 3.66
C PRO A 142 23.48 14.76 4.47
N VAL A 143 22.89 15.93 4.20
CA VAL A 143 23.10 17.14 4.99
C VAL A 143 21.84 17.39 5.82
N PHE A 144 21.90 17.08 7.10
CA PHE A 144 20.82 17.37 8.04
C PHE A 144 21.09 18.69 8.77
N PRO A 145 20.03 19.44 9.14
CA PRO A 145 20.19 20.56 10.05
C PRO A 145 20.85 20.08 11.37
N PRO A 146 21.79 20.88 11.95
CA PRO A 146 22.48 20.48 13.18
C PRO A 146 21.49 20.18 14.31
N PRO A 147 21.74 19.15 15.14
CA PRO A 147 21.01 18.96 16.39
C PRO A 147 21.08 20.21 17.27
N GLY A 148 20.01 20.52 18.00
CA GLY A 148 19.92 21.71 18.84
C GLY A 148 19.41 22.96 18.12
N THR A 149 19.13 22.89 16.83
CA THR A 149 18.33 23.90 16.12
C THR A 149 16.86 23.48 16.07
N ALA A 150 15.93 24.43 16.05
CA ALA A 150 14.50 24.12 16.00
C ALA A 150 14.13 23.22 14.80
N ASP A 151 14.80 23.39 13.67
CA ASP A 151 14.60 22.54 12.48
C ASP A 151 15.34 21.21 12.58
N GLY A 152 16.50 21.16 13.21
CA GLY A 152 17.24 19.93 13.49
C GLY A 152 16.48 19.02 14.46
N ASP A 153 15.92 19.57 15.53
CA ASP A 153 15.13 18.82 16.50
C ASP A 153 13.82 18.31 15.89
N ARG A 154 13.15 19.15 15.08
CA ARG A 154 11.99 18.72 14.30
C ARG A 154 12.33 17.64 13.27
N ALA A 155 13.46 17.73 12.62
CA ALA A 155 13.95 16.72 11.69
C ALA A 155 14.26 15.40 12.43
N ALA A 156 14.94 15.46 13.58
CA ALA A 156 15.24 14.28 14.40
C ALA A 156 13.97 13.56 14.88
N ILE A 157 12.94 14.30 15.31
CA ILE A 157 11.64 13.73 15.68
C ILE A 157 10.97 13.06 14.47
N ARG A 158 11.00 13.68 13.29
CA ARG A 158 10.39 13.13 12.07
C ARG A 158 11.17 11.94 11.51
N LEU A 159 12.50 11.97 11.63
CA LEU A 159 13.38 10.90 11.15
C LEU A 159 13.57 9.77 12.17
N ARG A 160 12.82 9.77 13.27
CA ARG A 160 12.92 8.70 14.27
C ARG A 160 12.71 7.34 13.63
N PRO A 161 13.74 6.48 13.55
CA PRO A 161 13.68 5.23 12.82
C PRO A 161 12.84 4.17 13.54
N LEU A 162 12.22 3.25 12.78
CA LEU A 162 11.70 1.99 13.32
C LEU A 162 12.86 1.13 13.84
N GLU A 163 13.99 1.17 13.15
CA GLU A 163 15.20 0.51 13.59
C GLU A 163 15.79 1.23 14.80
N ARG A 164 15.85 0.53 15.92
CA ARG A 164 16.47 0.99 17.16
C ARG A 164 17.48 -0.04 17.62
N PRO A 165 18.56 0.38 18.30
CA PRO A 165 19.45 -0.57 18.96
C PRO A 165 18.65 -1.52 19.86
N GLY A 166 18.79 -2.84 19.65
CA GLY A 166 18.03 -3.86 20.40
C GLY A 166 16.57 -4.03 20.01
N GLY A 167 16.04 -3.25 19.03
CA GLY A 167 14.68 -3.41 18.52
C GLY A 167 14.56 -4.57 17.51
N PRO A 168 13.30 -4.95 17.16
CA PRO A 168 13.02 -6.09 16.28
C PRO A 168 13.33 -5.84 14.80
N TRP A 169 13.56 -4.59 14.39
CA TRP A 169 13.82 -4.22 12.98
C TRP A 169 15.31 -4.11 12.68
N ARG A 170 15.75 -4.75 11.61
CA ARG A 170 17.10 -4.62 11.02
C ARG A 170 17.02 -4.78 9.51
N ASP A 171 17.69 -3.90 8.76
CA ASP A 171 17.76 -3.94 7.29
C ASP A 171 16.38 -4.08 6.61
N GLY A 172 15.37 -3.38 7.15
CA GLY A 172 14.00 -3.43 6.66
C GLY A 172 13.26 -4.74 6.97
N ARG A 173 13.81 -5.59 7.83
CA ARG A 173 13.22 -6.87 8.26
C ARG A 173 12.91 -6.84 9.75
N TRP A 174 11.77 -7.41 10.09
CA TRP A 174 11.32 -7.58 11.46
C TRP A 174 11.65 -8.99 11.95
N HIS A 175 12.52 -9.13 12.95
CA HIS A 175 13.07 -10.43 13.39
C HIS A 175 13.53 -11.31 12.21
N GLY A 176 14.17 -10.70 11.21
CA GLY A 176 14.66 -11.39 10.01
C GLY A 176 13.60 -11.66 8.93
N LEU A 177 12.31 -11.40 9.19
CA LEU A 177 11.21 -11.59 8.24
C LEU A 177 10.89 -10.31 7.47
N ARG A 178 10.58 -10.41 6.18
CA ARG A 178 9.98 -9.34 5.40
C ARG A 178 8.50 -9.26 5.75
N VAL A 179 8.03 -8.09 6.15
CA VAL A 179 6.64 -7.90 6.58
C VAL A 179 5.80 -7.40 5.43
N LEU A 180 4.77 -8.16 5.10
CA LEU A 180 3.82 -7.87 4.04
C LEU A 180 2.43 -7.66 4.64
N ALA A 181 1.74 -6.63 4.20
CA ALA A 181 0.35 -6.37 4.58
C ALA A 181 -0.56 -6.54 3.37
N LYS A 182 -1.71 -7.20 3.55
CA LYS A 182 -2.73 -7.31 2.50
C LYS A 182 -4.05 -6.70 2.96
N ASP A 183 -4.71 -6.07 2.02
CA ASP A 183 -6.07 -5.54 2.22
C ASP A 183 -6.80 -5.46 0.89
N GLY A 184 -8.13 -5.27 0.97
CA GLY A 184 -8.99 -5.05 -0.16
C GLY A 184 -9.45 -3.60 -0.27
N THR A 185 -9.73 -3.17 -1.48
CA THR A 185 -10.30 -1.86 -1.73
C THR A 185 -11.22 -1.87 -2.95
N VAL A 186 -12.03 -0.83 -3.09
CA VAL A 186 -12.86 -0.62 -4.29
C VAL A 186 -12.56 0.73 -4.92
N ARG A 187 -12.62 0.79 -6.25
CA ARG A 187 -12.56 2.02 -7.02
C ARG A 187 -13.82 2.17 -7.85
N ALA A 188 -14.41 3.36 -7.83
CA ALA A 188 -15.49 3.70 -8.74
C ALA A 188 -15.00 3.65 -10.19
N VAL A 189 -15.84 3.12 -11.06
CA VAL A 189 -15.61 3.06 -12.51
C VAL A 189 -16.62 3.99 -13.17
N ALA A 190 -16.19 4.76 -14.14
CA ALA A 190 -17.09 5.61 -14.91
C ALA A 190 -18.19 4.75 -15.56
N ASP A 191 -19.37 5.28 -15.52
CA ASP A 191 -20.55 4.72 -16.14
C ASP A 191 -20.99 5.65 -17.25
N PRO A 192 -20.32 5.64 -18.42
CA PRO A 192 -20.81 6.42 -19.54
C PRO A 192 -22.19 5.87 -19.87
N ARG A 193 -23.22 6.64 -19.57
CA ARG A 193 -24.58 6.33 -20.00
C ARG A 193 -24.49 6.07 -21.48
N GLY A 194 -24.81 4.85 -21.88
CA GLY A 194 -24.85 4.51 -23.29
C GLY A 194 -25.70 5.54 -23.97
N THR A 195 -25.07 6.39 -24.77
CA THR A 195 -25.77 7.18 -25.75
C THR A 195 -26.23 6.21 -26.85
N ASP A 196 -27.06 5.25 -26.45
CA ASP A 196 -27.88 4.56 -27.40
C ASP A 196 -28.83 5.62 -27.94
N ARG A 197 -28.54 6.08 -29.16
CA ARG A 197 -29.37 6.99 -29.96
C ARG A 197 -30.84 6.53 -30.07
N LYS A 198 -31.23 5.44 -29.42
CA LYS A 198 -32.55 4.80 -29.50
C LYS A 198 -33.26 4.65 -28.14
N GLY A 199 -32.92 5.43 -27.10
CA GLY A 199 -33.77 5.51 -25.91
C GLY A 199 -34.00 4.19 -25.13
N SER A 200 -33.32 3.09 -25.46
CA SER A 200 -33.38 1.86 -24.69
C SER A 200 -32.42 1.98 -23.52
N GLY A 201 -32.94 2.06 -22.30
CA GLY A 201 -32.18 2.17 -21.04
C GLY A 201 -31.28 0.97 -20.75
N GLY A 202 -30.38 0.64 -21.66
CA GLY A 202 -29.41 -0.44 -21.55
C GLY A 202 -28.38 -0.17 -20.46
N GLN A 203 -28.03 -1.19 -19.69
CA GLN A 203 -26.97 -1.14 -18.71
C GLN A 203 -25.63 -0.92 -19.42
N SER A 204 -24.80 0.03 -18.94
CA SER A 204 -23.47 0.26 -19.54
C SER A 204 -22.59 -1.00 -19.42
N ARG A 205 -21.62 -1.15 -20.34
CA ARG A 205 -20.65 -2.27 -20.32
C ARG A 205 -19.94 -2.38 -18.97
N ASN A 206 -19.60 -1.25 -18.36
CA ASN A 206 -18.95 -1.21 -17.05
C ASN A 206 -19.91 -1.66 -15.94
N ALA A 207 -21.15 -1.22 -15.93
CA ALA A 207 -22.14 -1.65 -14.96
C ALA A 207 -22.46 -3.16 -15.07
N ALA A 208 -22.57 -3.68 -16.30
CA ALA A 208 -22.80 -5.09 -16.55
C ALA A 208 -21.63 -5.97 -16.05
N HIS A 209 -20.39 -5.52 -16.25
CA HIS A 209 -19.19 -6.28 -15.87
C HIS A 209 -18.88 -6.16 -14.37
N PHE A 210 -18.72 -4.93 -13.87
CA PHE A 210 -18.27 -4.70 -12.51
C PHE A 210 -19.35 -4.87 -11.45
N GLY A 211 -20.61 -4.63 -11.81
CA GLY A 211 -21.71 -4.56 -10.87
C GLY A 211 -21.68 -3.25 -10.05
N ARG A 212 -22.75 -3.03 -9.32
CA ARG A 212 -22.95 -1.89 -8.41
C ARG A 212 -23.11 -2.42 -6.99
N PRO A 213 -22.58 -1.75 -5.96
CA PRO A 213 -22.88 -2.10 -4.59
C PRO A 213 -24.38 -1.87 -4.31
N ALA A 214 -24.95 -2.65 -3.41
CA ALA A 214 -26.28 -2.39 -2.90
C ALA A 214 -26.29 -1.01 -2.23
N SER A 215 -27.20 -0.13 -2.64
CA SER A 215 -27.37 1.21 -2.06
C SER A 215 -28.84 1.47 -1.78
N THR A 216 -29.10 2.14 -0.67
CA THR A 216 -30.44 2.61 -0.27
C THR A 216 -30.65 4.04 -0.80
N GLY A 217 -30.61 4.25 -2.10
CA GLY A 217 -30.73 5.60 -2.67
C GLY A 217 -30.42 5.63 -4.16
N SER A 218 -29.86 6.72 -4.66
CA SER A 218 -29.43 6.84 -6.06
C SER A 218 -28.49 5.69 -6.43
N PRO A 219 -28.58 5.14 -7.65
CA PRO A 219 -27.76 4.02 -8.07
C PRO A 219 -26.26 4.38 -7.97
N ALA A 220 -25.54 3.61 -7.16
CA ALA A 220 -24.10 3.80 -7.01
C ALA A 220 -23.37 3.54 -8.33
N ALA A 221 -22.22 4.18 -8.55
CA ALA A 221 -21.37 3.91 -9.69
C ALA A 221 -20.89 2.43 -9.67
N PRO A 222 -20.64 1.82 -10.84
CA PRO A 222 -19.98 0.52 -10.91
C PRO A 222 -18.64 0.57 -10.17
N GLN A 223 -18.23 -0.56 -9.57
CA GLN A 223 -17.00 -0.61 -8.77
C GLN A 223 -16.12 -1.79 -9.15
N ALA A 224 -14.85 -1.53 -9.36
CA ALA A 224 -13.80 -2.55 -9.41
C ALA A 224 -13.28 -2.82 -8.00
N ARG A 225 -13.20 -4.09 -7.60
CA ARG A 225 -12.53 -4.53 -6.38
C ARG A 225 -11.08 -4.85 -6.66
N MET A 226 -10.21 -4.47 -5.77
CA MET A 226 -8.78 -4.74 -5.86
C MET A 226 -8.29 -5.27 -4.53
N VAL A 227 -7.30 -6.16 -4.59
CA VAL A 227 -6.54 -6.62 -3.42
C VAL A 227 -5.07 -6.45 -3.73
N GLU A 228 -4.32 -5.91 -2.79
CA GLU A 228 -2.89 -5.70 -2.91
C GLU A 228 -2.16 -6.28 -1.71
N VAL A 229 -0.99 -6.84 -1.99
CA VAL A 229 0.01 -7.23 -1.00
C VAL A 229 1.13 -6.19 -1.07
N THR A 230 1.37 -5.51 0.02
CA THR A 230 2.30 -4.38 0.12
C THR A 230 3.41 -4.70 1.12
N ASP A 231 4.65 -4.41 0.77
CA ASP A 231 5.77 -4.42 1.70
C ASP A 231 5.64 -3.25 2.68
N VAL A 232 5.57 -3.54 3.96
CA VAL A 232 5.34 -2.54 5.03
C VAL A 232 6.50 -1.54 5.14
N TRP A 233 7.74 -2.00 4.91
CA TRP A 233 8.94 -1.17 5.01
C TRP A 233 9.03 -0.12 3.90
N THR A 234 8.59 -0.49 2.70
CA THR A 234 8.76 0.35 1.51
C THR A 234 7.47 0.97 0.99
N ARG A 235 6.32 0.42 1.37
CA ARG A 235 5.01 0.65 0.75
C ARG A 235 4.97 0.30 -0.74
N GLY A 236 5.89 -0.54 -1.18
CA GLY A 236 5.89 -1.03 -2.55
C GLY A 236 4.95 -2.22 -2.72
N ALA A 237 4.29 -2.31 -3.86
CA ALA A 237 3.46 -3.46 -4.22
C ALA A 237 4.32 -4.72 -4.41
N VAL A 238 3.89 -5.83 -3.83
CA VAL A 238 4.48 -7.15 -4.03
C VAL A 238 3.62 -7.98 -4.96
N ALA A 239 2.32 -7.85 -4.85
CA ALA A 239 1.35 -8.50 -5.73
C ALA A 239 0.03 -7.73 -5.74
N TRP A 240 -0.71 -7.83 -6.85
CA TRP A 240 -1.94 -7.11 -7.07
C TRP A 240 -2.93 -7.95 -7.89
N ALA A 241 -4.20 -7.90 -7.52
CA ALA A 241 -5.30 -8.51 -8.25
C ALA A 241 -6.52 -7.60 -8.28
N ALA A 242 -7.31 -7.68 -9.35
CA ALA A 242 -8.53 -6.92 -9.50
C ALA A 242 -9.66 -7.77 -10.11
N GLY A 243 -10.90 -7.42 -9.78
CA GLY A 243 -12.09 -8.07 -10.28
C GLY A 243 -13.35 -7.19 -10.13
N PRO A 244 -14.51 -7.68 -10.55
CA PRO A 244 -15.80 -7.05 -10.28
C PRO A 244 -16.07 -6.89 -8.77
N CYS A 245 -16.89 -5.90 -8.38
CA CYS A 245 -17.18 -5.64 -6.96
C CYS A 245 -17.82 -6.83 -6.23
N ARG A 246 -18.50 -7.72 -6.96
CA ARG A 246 -19.09 -8.95 -6.44
C ARG A 246 -18.06 -10.05 -6.14
N THR A 247 -16.85 -9.97 -6.67
CA THR A 247 -15.79 -10.93 -6.36
C THR A 247 -15.30 -10.69 -4.93
N GLY A 248 -15.28 -11.74 -4.09
CA GLY A 248 -14.83 -11.64 -2.71
C GLY A 248 -13.35 -11.24 -2.62
N GLU A 249 -12.99 -10.48 -1.59
CA GLU A 249 -11.58 -10.11 -1.34
C GLU A 249 -10.72 -11.34 -1.10
N THR A 250 -11.24 -12.34 -0.40
CA THR A 250 -10.56 -13.62 -0.17
C THR A 250 -10.28 -14.38 -1.46
N THR A 251 -11.22 -14.33 -2.42
CA THR A 251 -11.03 -14.94 -3.75
C THR A 251 -9.89 -14.26 -4.51
N LEU A 252 -9.85 -12.93 -4.50
CA LEU A 252 -8.75 -12.19 -5.15
C LEU A 252 -7.43 -12.41 -4.42
N ALA A 253 -7.43 -12.44 -3.08
CA ALA A 253 -6.24 -12.69 -2.27
C ALA A 253 -5.64 -14.08 -2.52
N ALA A 254 -6.45 -15.09 -2.79
CA ALA A 254 -5.97 -16.44 -3.11
C ALA A 254 -5.06 -16.47 -4.36
N HIS A 255 -5.31 -15.60 -5.34
CA HIS A 255 -4.45 -15.47 -6.51
C HIS A 255 -3.08 -14.83 -6.20
N LEU A 256 -2.93 -14.17 -5.04
CA LEU A 256 -1.70 -13.50 -4.63
C LEU A 256 -0.83 -14.38 -3.72
N GLU A 257 -1.31 -15.55 -3.30
CA GLU A 257 -0.55 -16.46 -2.44
C GLU A 257 0.81 -16.91 -2.99
N PRO A 258 1.02 -17.10 -4.31
CA PRO A 258 2.33 -17.41 -4.86
C PRO A 258 3.40 -16.34 -4.65
N ALA A 259 3.01 -15.09 -4.36
CA ALA A 259 3.95 -13.99 -4.12
C ALA A 259 4.63 -14.04 -2.75
N TYR A 260 4.14 -14.84 -1.82
CA TYR A 260 4.75 -15.00 -0.50
C TYR A 260 5.83 -16.10 -0.51
N GLY A 261 7.01 -15.77 0.00
CA GLY A 261 8.11 -16.69 0.24
C GLY A 261 8.22 -17.15 1.71
N PRO A 262 9.13 -18.10 2.00
CA PRO A 262 9.35 -18.61 3.36
C PRO A 262 9.83 -17.55 4.36
N GLY A 263 10.51 -16.49 3.88
CA GLY A 263 11.00 -15.38 4.71
C GLY A 263 10.02 -14.21 4.84
N ASP A 264 8.76 -14.40 4.44
CA ASP A 264 7.74 -13.36 4.49
C ASP A 264 6.76 -13.60 5.64
N LEU A 265 6.36 -12.53 6.31
CA LEU A 265 5.30 -12.50 7.33
C LEU A 265 4.09 -11.75 6.80
N ASP A 266 2.98 -12.45 6.65
CA ASP A 266 1.73 -11.93 6.11
C ASP A 266 0.84 -11.34 7.22
N LEU A 267 0.54 -10.05 7.15
CA LEU A 267 -0.42 -9.35 8.01
C LEU A 267 -1.75 -9.18 7.28
N ALA A 268 -2.84 -9.59 7.90
CA ALA A 268 -4.17 -9.43 7.34
C ALA A 268 -5.23 -9.09 8.38
N ASP A 269 -6.28 -8.39 7.94
CA ASP A 269 -7.45 -8.08 8.77
C ASP A 269 -8.35 -9.31 8.90
N ARG A 270 -9.30 -9.22 9.83
CA ARG A 270 -10.30 -10.25 10.18
C ARG A 270 -11.16 -10.74 9.01
N GLY A 271 -11.15 -10.07 7.89
CA GLY A 271 -11.88 -10.46 6.68
C GLY A 271 -11.18 -11.56 5.86
N PHE A 272 -9.88 -11.78 6.04
CA PHE A 272 -9.08 -12.72 5.23
C PHE A 272 -8.88 -14.12 5.84
N PRO A 273 -8.76 -14.29 7.17
CA PRO A 273 -8.50 -15.60 7.73
C PRO A 273 -9.64 -16.60 7.47
N SER A 274 -9.24 -17.80 7.05
CA SER A 274 -10.11 -18.99 6.99
C SER A 274 -9.31 -20.21 7.44
N SER A 275 -9.97 -21.26 7.90
CA SER A 275 -9.30 -22.50 8.29
C SER A 275 -8.49 -23.08 7.13
N GLU A 276 -9.00 -22.98 5.91
CA GLU A 276 -8.31 -23.37 4.68
C GLU A 276 -7.00 -22.59 4.52
N ALA A 277 -7.07 -21.25 4.57
CA ALA A 277 -5.92 -20.39 4.38
C ALA A 277 -4.84 -20.62 5.46
N VAL A 278 -5.23 -20.82 6.73
CA VAL A 278 -4.32 -21.14 7.83
C VAL A 278 -3.57 -22.45 7.58
N VAL A 279 -4.33 -23.51 7.25
CA VAL A 279 -3.73 -24.83 6.96
C VAL A 279 -2.81 -24.75 5.75
N ALA A 280 -3.21 -24.07 4.69
CA ALA A 280 -2.40 -23.89 3.49
C ALA A 280 -1.09 -23.15 3.77
N LYS A 281 -1.14 -22.03 4.50
CA LYS A 281 0.04 -21.23 4.88
C LYS A 281 1.05 -22.04 5.69
N ILE A 282 0.59 -22.71 6.76
CA ILE A 282 1.47 -23.51 7.62
C ILE A 282 2.06 -24.69 6.86
N THR A 283 1.26 -25.36 6.02
CA THR A 283 1.72 -26.45 5.18
C THR A 283 2.81 -26.03 4.21
N ALA A 284 2.70 -24.81 3.67
CA ALA A 284 3.68 -24.23 2.75
C ALA A 284 4.89 -23.60 3.47
N GLY A 285 5.00 -23.71 4.79
CA GLY A 285 6.09 -23.11 5.57
C GLY A 285 6.10 -21.58 5.55
N LYS A 286 4.95 -20.94 5.30
CA LYS A 286 4.80 -19.48 5.23
C LYS A 286 4.32 -18.92 6.57
N HIS A 287 4.82 -17.73 6.92
CA HIS A 287 4.45 -17.08 8.17
C HIS A 287 3.30 -16.09 8.01
N PHE A 288 2.51 -15.96 9.07
CA PHE A 288 1.43 -15.00 9.16
C PHE A 288 1.19 -14.53 10.59
N ALA A 289 0.60 -13.33 10.74
CA ALA A 289 0.01 -12.82 11.97
C ALA A 289 -1.30 -12.13 11.59
N TRP A 290 -2.42 -12.82 11.79
CA TRP A 290 -3.73 -12.42 11.31
C TRP A 290 -4.67 -12.13 12.46
N ARG A 291 -5.38 -11.03 12.38
CA ARG A 291 -6.48 -10.75 13.30
C ARG A 291 -7.67 -11.64 12.94
N VAL A 292 -8.28 -12.26 13.94
CA VAL A 292 -9.51 -13.03 13.79
C VAL A 292 -10.68 -12.34 14.48
N SER A 293 -11.89 -12.62 14.00
CA SER A 293 -13.11 -12.11 14.63
C SER A 293 -13.48 -12.97 15.84
N SER A 294 -14.34 -12.44 16.73
CA SER A 294 -14.91 -13.18 17.86
C SER A 294 -15.73 -14.43 17.48
N ALA A 295 -16.11 -14.54 16.20
CA ALA A 295 -16.78 -15.73 15.68
C ALA A 295 -15.85 -16.97 15.59
N TRP A 296 -14.53 -16.79 15.63
CA TRP A 296 -13.57 -17.88 15.66
C TRP A 296 -13.58 -18.58 17.02
N LYS A 297 -14.11 -19.79 17.07
CA LYS A 297 -14.12 -20.62 18.30
C LYS A 297 -12.78 -21.34 18.46
N LEU A 298 -11.76 -20.60 18.88
CA LEU A 298 -10.44 -21.17 19.13
C LEU A 298 -10.47 -22.00 20.42
N ARG A 299 -10.07 -23.27 20.32
CA ARG A 299 -9.96 -24.16 21.48
C ARG A 299 -8.50 -24.25 21.90
N ARG A 300 -8.24 -24.02 23.18
CA ARG A 300 -6.88 -24.13 23.76
C ARG A 300 -6.35 -25.56 23.62
N SER A 301 -5.08 -25.65 23.24
CA SER A 301 -4.37 -26.91 23.05
C SER A 301 -3.06 -26.87 23.83
N GLY A 302 -2.96 -27.66 24.89
CA GLY A 302 -1.78 -27.77 25.74
C GLY A 302 -1.63 -26.64 26.77
N ARG A 303 -0.43 -26.57 27.38
CA ARG A 303 -0.07 -25.54 28.39
C ARG A 303 0.15 -24.18 27.73
N PRO A 304 -0.06 -23.07 28.46
CA PRO A 304 0.33 -21.74 28.02
C PRO A 304 1.82 -21.69 27.68
N LEU A 305 2.19 -20.78 26.77
CA LEU A 305 3.58 -20.48 26.46
C LEU A 305 4.18 -19.56 27.54
N ALA A 306 5.50 -19.42 27.55
CA ALA A 306 6.23 -18.71 28.59
C ALA A 306 5.80 -17.23 28.77
N ASP A 307 5.28 -16.60 27.71
CA ASP A 307 4.81 -15.22 27.69
C ASP A 307 3.28 -15.09 27.93
N GLY A 308 2.63 -16.15 28.40
CA GLY A 308 1.19 -16.18 28.68
C GLY A 308 0.30 -16.39 27.46
N THR A 309 0.85 -16.44 26.25
CA THR A 309 0.11 -16.79 25.04
C THR A 309 -0.20 -18.29 24.99
N TRP A 310 -1.09 -18.71 24.11
CA TRP A 310 -1.54 -20.09 24.07
C TRP A 310 -1.64 -20.64 22.64
N LYS A 311 -1.80 -21.94 22.52
CA LYS A 311 -1.89 -22.64 21.26
C LYS A 311 -3.34 -23.05 20.97
N ALA A 312 -3.75 -22.96 19.69
CA ALA A 312 -5.00 -23.51 19.21
C ALA A 312 -4.74 -24.51 18.07
N ALA A 313 -5.64 -25.47 17.93
CA ALA A 313 -5.67 -26.38 16.80
C ALA A 313 -6.71 -25.89 15.78
N ILE A 314 -6.33 -25.85 14.51
CA ILE A 314 -7.20 -25.49 13.38
C ILE A 314 -7.20 -26.65 12.40
N THR A 315 -8.40 -27.11 12.04
CA THR A 315 -8.59 -28.28 11.16
C THR A 315 -9.31 -27.85 9.87
N TRP A 316 -8.79 -28.31 8.74
CA TRP A 316 -9.43 -28.19 7.43
C TRP A 316 -9.23 -29.48 6.63
N ARG A 317 -10.31 -30.04 6.11
CA ARG A 317 -10.32 -31.30 5.32
C ARG A 317 -9.46 -32.42 5.94
N GLY A 318 -9.64 -32.66 7.25
CA GLY A 318 -8.92 -33.69 7.99
C GLY A 318 -7.48 -33.36 8.39
N ARG A 319 -6.91 -32.26 7.92
CA ARG A 319 -5.59 -31.80 8.29
C ARG A 319 -5.66 -30.79 9.43
N THR A 320 -4.94 -31.09 10.52
CA THR A 320 -4.89 -30.23 11.71
C THR A 320 -3.52 -29.60 11.84
N VAL A 321 -3.51 -28.29 12.08
CA VAL A 321 -2.30 -27.51 12.33
C VAL A 321 -2.42 -26.73 13.66
N LYS A 322 -1.29 -26.39 14.26
CA LYS A 322 -1.26 -25.56 15.48
C LYS A 322 -0.92 -24.12 15.13
N VAL A 323 -1.61 -23.19 15.78
CA VAL A 323 -1.32 -21.75 15.75
C VAL A 323 -1.09 -21.25 17.16
N ARG A 324 -0.29 -20.18 17.31
CA ARG A 324 -0.18 -19.43 18.55
C ARG A 324 -1.26 -18.34 18.54
N VAL A 325 -1.90 -18.13 19.67
CA VAL A 325 -2.95 -17.13 19.87
C VAL A 325 -2.45 -16.08 20.86
N ILE A 326 -2.56 -14.83 20.45
CA ILE A 326 -2.17 -13.64 21.21
C ILE A 326 -3.41 -12.80 21.38
N GLU A 327 -3.75 -12.50 22.63
CA GLU A 327 -4.89 -11.64 22.97
C GLU A 327 -4.39 -10.42 23.73
N TYR A 328 -4.90 -9.25 23.34
CA TYR A 328 -4.57 -8.00 24.05
C TYR A 328 -5.75 -7.04 24.02
N HIS A 329 -5.84 -6.21 25.06
CA HIS A 329 -6.72 -5.05 25.09
C HIS A 329 -6.00 -3.87 24.44
N MET A 330 -6.76 -3.15 23.66
CA MET A 330 -6.36 -1.91 23.06
C MET A 330 -7.24 -0.80 23.60
N ASP A 331 -6.68 0.04 24.45
CA ASP A 331 -7.35 1.18 25.05
C ASP A 331 -6.98 2.46 24.31
N GLN A 332 -7.99 3.21 23.90
CA GLN A 332 -7.81 4.40 23.09
C GLN A 332 -8.64 5.55 23.66
N VAL A 333 -8.03 6.71 23.80
CA VAL A 333 -8.71 7.92 24.27
C VAL A 333 -9.11 8.78 23.09
N PHE A 334 -10.39 9.11 23.01
CA PHE A 334 -10.96 9.97 21.98
C PHE A 334 -11.66 11.19 22.62
N GLY A 335 -11.68 12.32 21.87
CA GLY A 335 -12.66 13.39 22.07
C GLY A 335 -13.86 13.15 21.15
N LEU A 336 -15.03 12.89 21.72
CA LEU A 336 -16.27 12.68 20.96
C LEU A 336 -17.27 13.81 21.24
N PRO A 337 -18.01 14.28 20.23
CA PRO A 337 -19.05 15.28 20.46
C PRO A 337 -20.17 14.69 21.35
N PRO A 338 -20.84 15.51 22.17
CA PRO A 338 -22.03 15.09 22.90
C PRO A 338 -23.07 14.49 21.95
N GLY A 339 -23.72 13.40 22.35
CA GLY A 339 -24.68 12.67 21.51
C GLY A 339 -24.07 11.78 20.43
N HIS A 340 -22.75 11.56 20.42
CA HIS A 340 -22.15 10.58 19.52
C HIS A 340 -22.71 9.17 19.77
N PRO A 341 -23.08 8.39 18.74
CA PRO A 341 -23.73 7.08 18.91
C PRO A 341 -22.96 6.09 19.80
N LEU A 342 -21.64 6.16 19.82
CA LEU A 342 -20.79 5.31 20.69
C LEU A 342 -21.02 5.55 22.18
N LEU A 343 -21.50 6.74 22.58
CA LEU A 343 -21.80 7.05 23.98
C LEU A 343 -23.10 6.38 24.45
N ALA A 344 -24.04 6.17 23.52
CA ALA A 344 -25.34 5.58 23.82
C ALA A 344 -25.36 4.05 23.65
N ALA A 345 -24.72 3.54 22.59
CA ALA A 345 -24.72 2.11 22.25
C ALA A 345 -23.39 1.73 21.58
N PRO A 346 -22.37 1.30 22.34
CA PRO A 346 -21.14 0.80 21.74
C PRO A 346 -21.40 -0.49 20.95
N PRO A 347 -20.75 -0.67 19.78
CA PRO A 347 -20.83 -1.92 19.02
C PRO A 347 -20.38 -3.13 19.87
N PRO A 348 -20.89 -4.34 19.58
CA PRO A 348 -20.44 -5.56 20.26
C PRO A 348 -18.91 -5.72 20.20
N GLY A 349 -18.30 -6.01 21.36
CA GLY A 349 -16.84 -6.17 21.49
C GLY A 349 -16.08 -4.89 21.79
N LEU A 350 -16.75 -3.75 21.86
CA LEU A 350 -16.17 -2.49 22.36
C LEU A 350 -16.74 -2.15 23.74
N SER A 351 -15.89 -1.67 24.64
CA SER A 351 -16.32 -0.98 25.85
C SER A 351 -15.98 0.50 25.74
N VAL A 352 -16.87 1.36 26.24
CA VAL A 352 -16.70 2.81 26.22
C VAL A 352 -16.85 3.34 27.64
N ARG A 353 -15.84 4.04 28.13
CA ARG A 353 -15.83 4.67 29.46
C ARG A 353 -15.60 6.18 29.31
N VAL A 354 -16.48 6.98 29.86
CA VAL A 354 -16.26 8.43 29.95
C VAL A 354 -15.16 8.69 30.98
N LEU A 355 -14.15 9.45 30.58
CA LEU A 355 -13.06 9.83 31.49
C LEU A 355 -13.41 11.10 32.23
N PRO A 356 -13.07 11.18 33.55
CA PRO A 356 -13.23 12.41 34.31
C PRO A 356 -12.35 13.52 33.71
N ASP A 357 -12.75 14.74 34.03
CA ASP A 357 -12.06 15.97 33.59
C ASP A 357 -10.97 16.30 34.62
N ASP A 358 -9.87 15.60 34.59
CA ASP A 358 -8.83 15.65 35.65
C ASP A 358 -7.84 16.81 35.46
N GLY A 359 -8.18 17.89 34.81
CA GLY A 359 -7.38 19.14 34.78
C GLY A 359 -5.87 19.00 34.52
N GLY A 360 -5.42 17.79 34.17
CA GLY A 360 -4.01 17.46 34.00
C GLY A 360 -3.40 18.14 32.76
N ALA A 361 -2.28 18.83 32.94
CA ALA A 361 -1.58 19.69 32.00
C ALA A 361 -1.14 19.03 30.67
N ALA A 362 -1.34 17.73 30.49
CA ALA A 362 -0.89 16.99 29.30
C ALA A 362 -1.92 16.90 28.17
N CYS A 363 -3.19 17.27 28.39
CA CYS A 363 -4.23 17.30 27.37
C CYS A 363 -5.15 18.50 27.62
N ARG A 364 -4.81 19.66 27.08
CA ARG A 364 -5.78 20.76 26.96
C ARG A 364 -7.00 20.22 26.20
N GLN A 365 -8.19 20.32 26.82
CA GLN A 365 -9.44 20.18 26.06
C GLN A 365 -9.37 21.09 24.85
N PRO A 366 -9.73 20.61 23.67
CA PRO A 366 -10.16 21.53 22.63
C PRO A 366 -11.41 22.25 23.19
N ASP A 367 -11.48 23.56 23.06
CA ASP A 367 -12.64 24.40 23.43
C ASP A 367 -13.92 24.07 22.62
N ASP A 368 -14.07 22.86 22.10
CA ASP A 368 -15.12 22.42 21.19
C ASP A 368 -16.23 21.59 21.87
N GLY A 369 -16.23 21.49 23.21
CA GLY A 369 -17.26 20.77 23.97
C GLY A 369 -17.25 19.25 23.78
N THR A 370 -16.11 18.64 23.41
CA THR A 370 -16.00 17.19 23.26
C THR A 370 -15.90 16.48 24.61
N ILE A 371 -16.52 15.30 24.71
CA ILE A 371 -16.44 14.40 25.85
C ILE A 371 -15.24 13.48 25.66
N ARG A 372 -14.35 13.42 26.65
CA ARG A 372 -13.23 12.47 26.65
C ARG A 372 -13.74 11.07 26.98
N VAL A 373 -13.43 10.12 26.13
CA VAL A 373 -13.81 8.71 26.30
C VAL A 373 -12.63 7.80 26.08
N GLU A 374 -12.56 6.75 26.86
CA GLU A 374 -11.69 5.61 26.60
C GLU A 374 -12.50 4.52 25.92
N VAL A 375 -12.03 4.07 24.78
CA VAL A 375 -12.64 2.97 24.02
C VAL A 375 -11.68 1.79 24.08
N SER A 376 -12.14 0.68 24.65
CA SER A 376 -11.35 -0.55 24.77
C SER A 376 -11.90 -1.62 23.83
N GLU A 377 -10.99 -2.28 23.11
CA GLU A 377 -11.29 -3.40 22.21
C GLU A 377 -10.36 -4.57 22.51
N THR A 378 -10.92 -5.79 22.55
CA THR A 378 -10.10 -7.00 22.59
C THR A 378 -9.70 -7.40 21.19
N VAL A 379 -8.42 -7.54 20.95
CA VAL A 379 -7.86 -7.99 19.69
C VAL A 379 -7.29 -9.39 19.86
N THR A 380 -7.70 -10.32 18.99
CA THR A 380 -7.17 -11.68 18.93
C THR A 380 -6.39 -11.86 17.64
N ILE A 381 -5.10 -12.19 17.76
CA ILE A 381 -4.20 -12.52 16.64
C ILE A 381 -3.90 -14.02 16.69
N ILE A 382 -3.99 -14.68 15.54
CA ILE A 382 -3.44 -16.02 15.32
C ILE A 382 -2.17 -15.92 14.50
N THR A 383 -1.15 -16.70 14.83
CA THR A 383 0.14 -16.67 14.12
C THR A 383 0.79 -18.04 14.03
N SER A 384 1.59 -18.23 12.99
CA SER A 384 2.48 -19.38 12.83
C SER A 384 3.80 -19.25 13.63
N LEU A 385 4.09 -18.07 14.21
CA LEU A 385 5.30 -17.77 14.96
C LEU A 385 5.19 -18.36 16.38
N MET A 386 5.62 -19.59 16.56
CA MET A 386 5.35 -20.41 17.74
C MET A 386 6.27 -20.14 18.93
N ASP A 387 7.48 -19.63 18.70
CA ASP A 387 8.48 -19.40 19.74
C ASP A 387 8.31 -18.00 20.36
N PRO A 388 7.92 -17.88 21.65
CA PRO A 388 7.76 -16.59 22.30
C PRO A 388 9.08 -15.87 22.61
N ALA A 389 10.21 -16.59 22.66
CA ALA A 389 11.52 -15.98 22.88
C ALA A 389 12.02 -15.30 21.60
N ALA A 390 11.86 -15.95 20.44
CA ALA A 390 12.22 -15.40 19.15
C ALA A 390 11.23 -14.31 18.68
N TYR A 391 9.95 -14.43 19.03
CA TYR A 391 8.87 -13.56 18.60
C TYR A 391 7.98 -13.17 19.80
N PRO A 392 8.38 -12.22 20.62
CA PRO A 392 7.60 -11.78 21.78
C PRO A 392 6.19 -11.32 21.38
N ALA A 393 5.20 -11.67 22.19
CA ALA A 393 3.79 -11.31 21.91
C ALA A 393 3.60 -9.80 21.77
N ARG A 394 4.34 -9.02 22.55
CA ARG A 394 4.31 -7.56 22.48
C ARG A 394 4.77 -7.03 21.12
N ASP A 395 5.86 -7.60 20.61
CA ASP A 395 6.40 -7.19 19.32
C ASP A 395 5.42 -7.51 18.17
N ILE A 396 4.71 -8.67 18.25
CA ILE A 396 3.68 -9.04 17.28
C ILE A 396 2.46 -8.10 17.38
N ALA A 397 2.03 -7.73 18.60
CA ALA A 397 0.93 -6.79 18.79
C ALA A 397 1.27 -5.39 18.24
N ASP A 398 2.47 -4.90 18.51
CA ASP A 398 2.95 -3.62 17.98
C ASP A 398 3.12 -3.68 16.45
N LEU A 399 3.64 -4.78 15.91
CA LEU A 399 3.78 -5.00 14.48
C LEU A 399 2.43 -4.99 13.74
N TYR A 400 1.40 -5.60 14.34
CA TYR A 400 0.09 -5.70 13.69
C TYR A 400 -0.49 -4.32 13.33
N GLY A 401 -0.18 -3.29 14.09
CA GLY A 401 -0.57 -1.92 13.77
C GLY A 401 -0.02 -1.40 12.45
N LEU A 402 1.11 -1.95 11.99
CA LEU A 402 1.71 -1.58 10.70
C LEU A 402 0.98 -2.19 9.48
N ARG A 403 0.02 -3.12 9.70
CA ARG A 403 -0.91 -3.57 8.65
C ARG A 403 -1.56 -2.39 7.92
N TRP A 404 -1.74 -1.28 8.63
CA TRP A 404 -2.27 -0.04 8.05
C TRP A 404 -1.46 0.50 6.85
N ALA A 405 -0.25 0.01 6.60
CA ALA A 405 0.59 0.46 5.48
C ALA A 405 -0.12 0.30 4.13
N VAL A 406 -0.85 -0.80 3.91
CA VAL A 406 -1.60 -1.03 2.66
C VAL A 406 -2.76 -0.04 2.47
N GLU A 407 -3.41 0.39 3.56
CA GLU A 407 -4.45 1.43 3.48
C GLU A 407 -3.87 2.79 3.10
N LEU A 408 -2.63 3.08 3.52
CA LEU A 408 -1.89 4.27 3.09
C LEU A 408 -1.53 4.20 1.61
N VAL A 409 -1.15 3.02 1.10
CA VAL A 409 -0.93 2.81 -0.34
C VAL A 409 -2.20 3.13 -1.11
N TYR A 410 -3.35 2.64 -0.70
CA TYR A 410 -4.62 2.97 -1.34
C TYR A 410 -4.98 4.46 -1.27
N LEU A 411 -4.61 5.13 -0.19
CA LEU A 411 -4.77 6.58 -0.09
C LEU A 411 -3.86 7.28 -1.09
N GLU A 412 -2.61 6.85 -1.21
CA GLU A 412 -1.65 7.39 -2.17
C GLU A 412 -2.13 7.22 -3.60
N GLU A 413 -2.56 6.03 -3.98
CA GLU A 413 -3.07 5.74 -5.32
C GLU A 413 -4.37 6.49 -5.66
N LYS A 414 -5.32 6.51 -4.72
CA LYS A 414 -6.65 7.08 -4.98
C LYS A 414 -6.67 8.60 -4.84
N GLN A 415 -6.03 9.14 -3.80
CA GLN A 415 -6.14 10.56 -3.49
C GLN A 415 -4.96 11.37 -4.01
N ILE A 416 -3.74 10.81 -3.97
CA ILE A 416 -2.56 11.54 -4.40
C ILE A 416 -2.38 11.39 -5.91
N LEU A 417 -2.31 10.17 -6.44
CA LEU A 417 -2.06 9.95 -7.86
C LEU A 417 -3.31 10.21 -8.72
N SER A 418 -4.47 9.72 -8.29
CA SER A 418 -5.72 9.84 -9.05
C SER A 418 -6.59 11.04 -8.65
N ALA A 419 -6.18 11.87 -7.68
CA ALA A 419 -6.95 13.01 -7.14
C ALA A 419 -8.42 12.69 -6.81
N GLY A 420 -8.70 11.48 -6.32
CA GLY A 420 -10.04 11.01 -6.01
C GLY A 420 -10.90 10.66 -7.25
N GLN A 421 -10.35 10.76 -8.44
CA GLN A 421 -11.11 10.50 -9.68
C GLN A 421 -11.43 9.01 -9.85
N PRO A 422 -12.60 8.67 -10.40
CA PRO A 422 -12.94 7.31 -10.79
C PRO A 422 -12.07 6.82 -11.95
N LEU A 423 -12.10 5.53 -12.22
CA LEU A 423 -11.53 4.96 -13.44
C LEU A 423 -12.41 5.39 -14.65
N THR A 424 -11.94 6.36 -15.43
CA THR A 424 -12.74 7.05 -16.46
C THR A 424 -12.87 6.29 -17.78
N ALA A 425 -12.38 5.02 -17.86
CA ALA A 425 -12.45 4.24 -19.08
C ALA A 425 -13.89 3.81 -19.42
N ALA A 426 -14.23 3.83 -20.71
CA ALA A 426 -15.55 3.45 -21.21
C ALA A 426 -15.78 1.92 -21.24
N THR A 427 -14.72 1.11 -21.10
CA THR A 427 -14.77 -0.35 -21.16
C THR A 427 -14.14 -1.00 -19.92
N PRO A 428 -14.56 -2.21 -19.52
CA PRO A 428 -13.95 -2.95 -18.42
C PRO A 428 -12.44 -3.16 -18.58
N ALA A 429 -11.99 -3.55 -19.76
CA ALA A 429 -10.56 -3.72 -20.07
C ALA A 429 -9.78 -2.42 -19.88
N GLY A 430 -10.35 -1.28 -20.31
CA GLY A 430 -9.78 0.04 -20.09
C GLY A 430 -9.70 0.41 -18.62
N ALA A 431 -10.72 0.08 -17.82
CA ALA A 431 -10.71 0.34 -16.38
C ALA A 431 -9.62 -0.47 -15.65
N TYR A 432 -9.49 -1.76 -15.97
CA TYR A 432 -8.39 -2.59 -15.43
C TYR A 432 -7.02 -2.06 -15.84
N ARG A 433 -6.87 -1.63 -17.09
CA ARG A 433 -5.62 -1.03 -17.58
C ARG A 433 -5.27 0.24 -16.81
N MET A 434 -6.23 1.15 -16.62
CA MET A 434 -6.02 2.37 -15.84
C MET A 434 -5.62 2.05 -14.39
N ALA A 435 -6.27 1.07 -13.76
CA ALA A 435 -5.93 0.64 -12.42
C ALA A 435 -4.49 0.08 -12.37
N ALA A 436 -4.14 -0.84 -13.27
CA ALA A 436 -2.80 -1.42 -13.34
C ALA A 436 -1.72 -0.36 -13.64
N ALA A 437 -2.00 0.62 -14.51
CA ALA A 437 -1.09 1.73 -14.80
C ALA A 437 -0.86 2.61 -13.55
N THR A 438 -1.92 2.88 -12.76
CA THR A 438 -1.79 3.65 -11.50
C THR A 438 -0.91 2.91 -10.49
N VAL A 439 -1.14 1.60 -10.30
CA VAL A 439 -0.33 0.77 -9.40
C VAL A 439 1.12 0.68 -9.87
N ALA A 440 1.36 0.51 -11.18
CA ALA A 440 2.71 0.49 -11.74
C ALA A 440 3.44 1.84 -11.59
N ALA A 441 2.74 2.95 -11.79
CA ALA A 441 3.28 4.29 -11.55
C ALA A 441 3.59 4.51 -10.06
N HIS A 442 2.70 4.12 -9.17
CA HIS A 442 2.94 4.15 -7.72
C HIS A 442 4.16 3.32 -7.33
N GLN A 443 4.25 2.09 -7.84
CA GLN A 443 5.39 1.21 -7.60
C GLN A 443 6.71 1.83 -8.06
N ALA A 444 6.74 2.44 -9.23
CA ALA A 444 7.93 3.15 -9.72
C ALA A 444 8.34 4.30 -8.80
N LEU A 445 7.37 5.08 -8.30
CA LEU A 445 7.64 6.14 -7.32
C LEU A 445 8.19 5.56 -6.01
N ARG A 446 7.69 4.41 -5.55
CA ARG A 446 8.18 3.78 -4.31
C ARG A 446 9.59 3.23 -4.46
N ILE A 447 9.94 2.68 -5.63
CA ILE A 447 11.31 2.27 -5.94
C ILE A 447 12.25 3.49 -5.93
N ALA A 448 11.88 4.57 -6.62
CA ALA A 448 12.65 5.81 -6.60
C ALA A 448 12.75 6.40 -5.18
N GLY A 449 11.65 6.36 -4.43
CA GLY A 449 11.60 6.81 -3.04
C GLY A 449 12.52 6.00 -2.12
N ALA A 450 12.64 4.68 -2.34
CA ALA A 450 13.57 3.85 -1.58
C ALA A 450 15.04 4.23 -1.85
N ALA A 451 15.38 4.54 -3.09
CA ALA A 451 16.71 5.04 -3.44
C ALA A 451 17.00 6.38 -2.76
N ILE A 452 16.05 7.31 -2.77
CA ILE A 452 16.16 8.60 -2.09
C ILE A 452 16.31 8.41 -0.58
N ALA A 453 15.51 7.51 0.01
CA ALA A 453 15.54 7.20 1.43
C ALA A 453 16.93 6.69 1.86
N ALA A 454 17.55 5.83 1.05
CA ALA A 454 18.90 5.34 1.30
C ALA A 454 19.94 6.46 1.33
N VAL A 455 19.78 7.49 0.47
CA VAL A 455 20.67 8.67 0.44
C VAL A 455 20.58 9.50 1.70
N ILE A 456 19.38 9.66 2.25
CA ILE A 456 19.13 10.53 3.42
C ILE A 456 19.06 9.76 4.74
N GLY A 457 19.31 8.47 4.75
CA GLY A 457 19.22 7.63 5.95
C GLY A 457 17.81 7.56 6.54
N ALA A 458 16.77 7.65 5.71
CA ALA A 458 15.37 7.56 6.14
C ALA A 458 14.75 6.21 5.75
N GLU A 459 13.65 5.85 6.40
CA GLU A 459 12.87 4.69 6.01
C GLU A 459 12.10 4.95 4.70
N PRO A 460 12.15 4.03 3.72
CA PRO A 460 11.51 4.23 2.42
C PRO A 460 10.01 4.58 2.49
N ALA A 461 9.28 3.93 3.40
CA ALA A 461 7.85 4.19 3.60
C ALA A 461 7.52 5.62 4.03
N ARG A 462 8.51 6.36 4.53
CA ARG A 462 8.32 7.73 5.05
C ARG A 462 8.52 8.81 4.01
N ILE A 463 9.10 8.49 2.85
CA ILE A 463 9.19 9.45 1.76
C ILE A 463 7.79 9.79 1.26
N SER A 464 7.47 11.07 1.23
CA SER A 464 6.15 11.57 0.85
C SER A 464 5.78 11.19 -0.58
N ALA A 465 4.68 10.49 -0.77
CA ALA A 465 4.17 10.17 -2.10
C ALA A 465 3.81 11.42 -2.90
N THR A 466 3.33 12.48 -2.24
CA THR A 466 3.07 13.77 -2.88
C THR A 466 4.37 14.38 -3.42
N ALA A 467 5.43 14.38 -2.61
CA ALA A 467 6.72 14.91 -3.04
C ALA A 467 7.31 14.10 -4.20
N LEU A 468 7.19 12.77 -4.16
CA LEU A 468 7.65 11.89 -5.25
C LEU A 468 6.84 12.13 -6.53
N ARG A 469 5.53 12.26 -6.43
CA ARG A 469 4.67 12.59 -7.57
C ARG A 469 5.04 13.95 -8.17
N ASP A 470 5.18 14.98 -7.34
CA ASP A 470 5.49 16.33 -7.79
C ASP A 470 6.86 16.38 -8.48
N ALA A 471 7.86 15.67 -7.93
CA ALA A 471 9.16 15.52 -8.55
C ALA A 471 9.09 14.77 -9.89
N ALA A 472 8.32 13.68 -9.96
CA ALA A 472 8.12 12.94 -11.20
C ALA A 472 7.42 13.79 -12.25
N THR A 473 6.36 14.49 -11.90
CA THR A 473 5.65 15.41 -12.79
C THR A 473 6.56 16.54 -13.27
N ALA A 474 7.32 17.17 -12.37
CA ALA A 474 8.25 18.23 -12.73
C ALA A 474 9.34 17.74 -13.72
N THR A 475 9.88 16.52 -13.52
CA THR A 475 10.88 15.94 -14.42
C THR A 475 10.28 15.51 -15.76
N ILE A 476 9.02 15.06 -15.81
CA ILE A 476 8.28 14.82 -17.05
C ILE A 476 8.10 16.14 -17.81
N HIS A 477 7.66 17.19 -17.15
CA HIS A 477 7.45 18.51 -17.76
C HIS A 477 8.78 19.18 -18.17
N ALA A 478 9.87 18.94 -17.42
CA ALA A 478 11.20 19.42 -17.79
C ALA A 478 11.86 18.62 -18.94
N GLY A 479 11.25 17.55 -19.46
CA GLY A 479 11.75 16.75 -20.58
C GLY A 479 13.07 16.06 -20.29
N GLN A 480 13.36 15.86 -19.02
CA GLN A 480 14.56 15.14 -18.64
C GLN A 480 14.42 13.69 -19.09
N GLY A 481 15.11 13.41 -20.20
CA GLY A 481 15.21 12.03 -20.71
C GLY A 481 16.01 11.16 -19.76
N ALA A 482 15.85 9.87 -19.90
CA ALA A 482 16.52 8.83 -19.11
C ALA A 482 18.03 8.72 -19.44
N THR A 483 18.80 9.77 -19.26
CA THR A 483 20.25 9.61 -19.23
C THR A 483 20.66 9.29 -17.79
N ILE A 484 21.51 8.27 -17.62
CA ILE A 484 22.01 7.81 -16.32
C ILE A 484 22.55 8.97 -15.49
N THR A 485 23.35 9.85 -16.13
CA THR A 485 23.99 10.99 -15.46
C THR A 485 22.98 12.04 -15.02
N ALA A 486 22.01 12.38 -15.87
CA ALA A 486 20.94 13.32 -15.52
C ALA A 486 20.04 12.77 -14.42
N LEU A 487 19.87 11.48 -14.37
CA LEU A 487 19.06 10.78 -13.40
C LEU A 487 19.70 10.71 -12.03
N SER A 488 20.96 10.23 -11.96
CA SER A 488 21.72 10.23 -10.70
C SER A 488 21.83 11.65 -10.14
N ALA A 489 21.99 12.65 -11.02
CA ALA A 489 21.98 14.06 -10.63
C ALA A 489 20.60 14.50 -10.13
N ALA A 490 19.50 14.12 -10.79
CA ALA A 490 18.15 14.46 -10.34
C ALA A 490 17.81 13.82 -9.00
N ILE A 491 18.13 12.54 -8.81
CA ILE A 491 17.96 11.85 -7.52
C ILE A 491 18.83 12.50 -6.43
N ALA A 492 20.06 12.86 -6.74
CA ALA A 492 20.95 13.55 -5.81
C ALA A 492 20.46 14.96 -5.45
N ILE A 493 19.86 15.70 -6.40
CA ILE A 493 19.24 17.01 -6.15
C ILE A 493 18.00 16.84 -5.29
N ILE A 494 17.10 15.93 -5.64
CA ILE A 494 15.89 15.64 -4.87
C ILE A 494 16.25 15.16 -3.46
N GLY A 495 17.24 14.28 -3.33
CA GLY A 495 17.75 13.81 -2.04
C GLY A 495 18.33 14.93 -1.20
N ARG A 496 19.08 15.88 -1.79
CA ARG A 496 19.59 17.06 -1.09
C ARG A 496 18.50 18.03 -0.66
N ASP A 497 17.50 18.23 -1.49
CA ASP A 497 16.35 19.07 -1.12
C ASP A 497 15.54 18.45 0.02
N ILE A 498 15.36 17.12 -0.02
CA ILE A 498 14.74 16.38 1.07
C ILE A 498 15.58 16.47 2.35
N ALA A 499 16.90 16.36 2.25
CA ALA A 499 17.79 16.47 3.39
C ALA A 499 17.77 17.89 4.00
N ARG A 500 17.70 18.94 3.17
CA ARG A 500 17.61 20.33 3.62
C ARG A 500 16.26 20.69 4.22
N HIS A 501 15.17 20.07 3.71
CA HIS A 501 13.81 20.36 4.10
C HIS A 501 13.02 19.07 4.46
N PRO A 502 13.52 18.24 5.40
CA PRO A 502 12.95 16.93 5.70
C PRO A 502 11.49 17.02 6.17
N LEU A 503 11.12 18.14 6.80
CA LEU A 503 9.74 18.40 7.23
C LEU A 503 8.75 18.48 6.07
N ARG A 504 9.22 18.82 4.87
CA ARG A 504 8.41 18.95 3.67
C ARG A 504 8.25 17.63 2.93
N PHE A 505 9.28 16.79 2.96
CA PHE A 505 9.37 15.58 2.12
C PHE A 505 9.29 14.28 2.89
N VAL A 506 9.62 14.26 4.18
CA VAL A 506 9.55 13.08 5.03
C VAL A 506 8.33 13.17 5.94
N THR A 507 7.43 12.20 5.84
CA THR A 507 6.26 12.13 6.71
C THR A 507 6.68 11.81 8.14
N ALA A 508 6.04 12.45 9.14
CA ALA A 508 6.27 12.11 10.53
C ALA A 508 6.01 10.63 10.76
N TRP A 509 6.85 10.00 11.60
CA TRP A 509 6.56 8.66 12.07
C TRP A 509 5.21 8.67 12.81
N ARG A 510 4.35 7.77 12.43
CA ARG A 510 3.10 7.53 13.12
C ARG A 510 3.11 6.10 13.61
N PRO A 511 2.86 5.86 14.90
CA PRO A 511 2.68 4.50 15.38
C PRO A 511 1.59 3.83 14.55
N GLY A 512 1.72 2.53 14.35
CA GLY A 512 0.74 1.76 13.62
C GLY A 512 -0.67 2.05 14.11
N ARG A 513 -1.61 2.11 13.20
CA ARG A 513 -3.00 2.38 13.52
C ARG A 513 -3.66 1.13 14.06
N HIS A 514 -4.12 1.18 15.29
CA HIS A 514 -4.85 0.09 15.94
C HIS A 514 -6.34 0.40 16.14
N TYR A 515 -6.84 1.57 15.75
CA TYR A 515 -8.16 2.02 16.17
C TYR A 515 -9.28 1.70 15.16
N PRO A 516 -10.48 1.38 15.68
CA PRO A 516 -11.66 1.23 14.85
C PRO A 516 -12.03 2.56 14.18
N ARG A 517 -12.64 2.47 13.00
CA ARG A 517 -13.06 3.65 12.23
C ARG A 517 -14.33 4.23 12.84
N PHE A 518 -14.19 5.22 13.72
CA PHE A 518 -15.33 6.03 14.14
C PHE A 518 -15.46 7.24 13.22
N THR A 519 -16.67 7.48 12.74
CA THR A 519 -16.97 8.61 11.89
C THR A 519 -17.65 9.70 12.70
N ILE A 520 -16.99 10.84 12.92
CA ILE A 520 -17.61 12.01 13.53
C ILE A 520 -18.29 12.81 12.42
N LYS A 521 -19.62 12.93 12.45
CA LYS A 521 -20.35 13.85 11.59
C LYS A 521 -20.20 15.27 12.14
N LYS A 522 -19.55 16.17 11.42
CA LYS A 522 -19.60 17.59 11.74
C LYS A 522 -21.00 18.14 11.44
N VAL A 523 -21.64 18.73 12.42
CA VAL A 523 -23.01 19.27 12.35
C VAL A 523 -23.18 20.37 11.30
N ARG A 524 -22.13 21.05 10.88
CA ARG A 524 -22.15 22.16 9.92
C ARG A 524 -21.54 21.89 8.53
N THR A 525 -20.85 20.80 8.36
CA THR A 525 -20.27 20.45 7.04
C THR A 525 -20.56 18.99 6.75
N ARG A 526 -21.07 18.65 5.55
CA ARG A 526 -21.33 17.27 5.09
C ARG A 526 -20.09 16.37 5.04
N LYS A 527 -18.93 16.85 5.53
CA LYS A 527 -17.67 16.08 5.57
C LYS A 527 -17.55 15.38 6.92
N SER A 528 -17.63 14.06 6.90
CA SER A 528 -17.28 13.24 8.06
C SER A 528 -15.76 13.18 8.20
N ARG A 529 -15.24 13.32 9.43
CA ARG A 529 -13.84 13.05 9.78
C ARG A 529 -13.76 11.78 10.62
N HIS A 530 -12.73 10.97 10.38
CA HIS A 530 -12.43 9.89 11.31
C HIS A 530 -11.88 10.48 12.62
N ALA A 531 -12.41 10.01 13.75
CA ALA A 531 -11.85 10.33 15.05
C ALA A 531 -10.43 9.76 15.14
N VAL A 532 -9.48 10.57 15.57
CA VAL A 532 -8.10 10.16 15.84
C VAL A 532 -7.94 10.07 17.34
N PRO A 533 -7.47 8.94 17.90
CA PRO A 533 -7.26 8.84 19.34
C PRO A 533 -6.13 9.76 19.80
N ALA A 534 -6.32 10.41 20.94
CA ALA A 534 -5.30 11.20 21.59
C ALA A 534 -4.19 10.32 22.19
N ALA A 535 -4.54 9.11 22.63
CA ALA A 535 -3.62 8.12 23.14
C ALA A 535 -4.06 6.71 22.77
N THR A 536 -3.10 5.80 22.64
CA THR A 536 -3.34 4.36 22.43
C THR A 536 -2.42 3.56 23.35
N ARG A 537 -2.98 2.61 24.10
CA ARG A 537 -2.25 1.68 24.96
C ARG A 537 -2.62 0.26 24.58
N LEU A 538 -1.63 -0.63 24.58
CA LEU A 538 -1.83 -2.07 24.35
C LEU A 538 -1.48 -2.83 25.62
N HIS A 539 -2.41 -3.65 26.09
CA HIS A 539 -2.24 -4.49 27.28
C HIS A 539 -2.39 -5.95 26.87
N LEU A 540 -1.29 -6.71 26.91
CA LEU A 540 -1.35 -8.16 26.72
C LEU A 540 -2.24 -8.77 27.79
N LEU A 541 -3.11 -9.68 27.38
CA LEU A 541 -3.94 -10.45 28.29
C LEU A 541 -3.19 -11.72 28.67
N PRO A 542 -2.61 -11.79 29.90
CA PRO A 542 -2.10 -13.04 30.40
C PRO A 542 -3.28 -13.98 30.62
N LEU A 543 -3.09 -15.26 30.29
CA LEU A 543 -4.04 -16.27 30.72
C LEU A 543 -4.25 -16.18 32.23
N PRO A 544 -5.49 -16.21 32.74
CA PRO A 544 -5.69 -16.47 34.15
C PRO A 544 -4.97 -17.76 34.47
N VAL A 545 -4.00 -17.69 35.38
CA VAL A 545 -3.36 -18.89 35.95
C VAL A 545 -4.50 -19.64 36.59
N THR A 546 -5.00 -20.70 35.95
CA THR A 546 -5.91 -21.63 36.61
C THR A 546 -5.13 -22.14 37.79
N ALA A 547 -5.59 -21.77 39.02
CA ALA A 547 -5.07 -22.34 40.22
C ALA A 547 -4.99 -23.85 39.99
N SER A 548 -3.77 -24.38 40.08
CA SER A 548 -3.52 -25.81 39.97
C SER A 548 -4.52 -26.49 40.90
N ALA A 549 -5.35 -27.37 40.35
CA ALA A 549 -6.18 -28.23 41.17
C ALA A 549 -5.24 -28.83 42.24
N GLN A 550 -5.51 -28.47 43.49
CA GLN A 550 -4.83 -29.15 44.59
C GLN A 550 -5.06 -30.65 44.41
N PRO A 551 -4.03 -31.47 44.48
CA PRO A 551 -4.24 -32.91 44.46
C PRO A 551 -5.18 -33.22 45.62
N ASN A 552 -6.29 -33.91 45.32
CA ASN A 552 -7.24 -34.40 46.32
C ASN A 552 -6.47 -35.00 47.49
N ALA A 553 -6.68 -34.44 48.70
CA ALA A 553 -6.29 -35.09 49.93
C ALA A 553 -6.99 -36.47 49.98
N PRO A 554 -6.29 -37.55 50.39
CA PRO A 554 -6.92 -38.85 50.53
C PRO A 554 -8.01 -38.77 51.60
N PRO A 555 -9.11 -39.52 51.47
CA PRO A 555 -10.15 -39.53 52.51
C PRO A 555 -9.53 -40.04 53.83
N ALA A 556 -9.78 -39.31 54.88
CA ALA A 556 -9.44 -39.74 56.25
C ALA A 556 -10.16 -41.04 56.57
N ALA A 557 -9.41 -42.01 57.16
CA ALA A 557 -9.89 -43.29 57.57
C ALA A 557 -10.86 -43.23 58.74
#